data_0fe323b7bdc48a1dcee37a9431041242
#
_entry.id   0fe323b7bdc48a1dcee37a9431041242
#
_cell.length_a   1.000
_cell.length_b   1.000
_cell.length_c   1.000
_cell.angle_alpha   90.00
_cell.angle_beta   90.00
_cell.angle_gamma   90.00
#
_symmetry.space_group_name_H-M   'P 1'
#
loop_
_entity.id
_entity.type
_entity.pdbx_description
1 polymer ?
#
loop_
_entity_poly.entity_id
_entity_poly.type
_entity_poly.pdbx_seq_one_letter_code
_entity_poly.pdbx_strand_id
1 'polypeptide(L)'
;MSNPSTPTPVSPELALYPSLRGSRVFITGGGSGIGAAMVQAFAEQGAQVAFVDFAQAQSEALVQGIAAAGHPKPWFRLCDVRDVGALQAAIEQALLELGDFATLVNNVARDDRHTLEAVTLEYWEERMAVNQRPAFFAIQSLVPGMKRLGGGAIINLGSTGWQGKNGNFPLYSIAKSSVNGLTRGMASSLGPHRIRVNTVSPGWVMTERQIKLWLNAEGEEDIKRNQCLPDKLQPSDIARMVLFLASADAAMCTAQEFKVDAGWT
;
A
#
# COMPACT_ATOMS: atom_id res chain seq x y z
N MET A 1 -16.62 37.11 34.83
CA MET A 1 -17.08 36.07 33.88
C MET A 1 -15.87 35.42 33.33
N SER A 2 -15.52 34.25 33.85
CA SER A 2 -14.36 33.45 33.41
C SER A 2 -14.70 32.78 32.08
N ASN A 3 -13.88 33.06 31.06
CA ASN A 3 -13.97 32.42 29.72
C ASN A 3 -13.78 30.90 29.88
N PRO A 4 -14.66 30.05 29.35
CA PRO A 4 -14.42 28.62 29.38
C PRO A 4 -13.17 28.32 28.54
N SER A 5 -12.16 27.72 29.14
CA SER A 5 -10.98 27.22 28.46
C SER A 5 -11.37 26.26 27.37
N THR A 6 -11.05 26.59 26.12
CA THR A 6 -11.17 25.66 24.98
C THR A 6 -10.37 24.40 25.33
N PRO A 7 -10.97 23.20 25.30
CA PRO A 7 -10.22 21.98 25.59
C PRO A 7 -9.10 21.84 24.57
N THR A 8 -7.88 21.61 25.06
CA THR A 8 -6.73 21.26 24.22
C THR A 8 -7.12 20.01 23.42
N PRO A 9 -6.98 20.00 22.08
CA PRO A 9 -7.28 18.82 21.30
C PRO A 9 -6.34 17.70 21.76
N VAL A 10 -6.93 16.67 22.35
CA VAL A 10 -6.20 15.44 22.67
C VAL A 10 -5.76 14.84 21.35
N SER A 11 -4.43 14.68 21.15
CA SER A 11 -3.93 13.92 20.00
C SER A 11 -4.56 12.53 20.04
N PRO A 12 -5.31 12.12 19.03
CA PRO A 12 -6.01 10.84 19.09
C PRO A 12 -4.99 9.71 19.21
N GLU A 13 -5.11 8.91 20.28
CA GLU A 13 -4.34 7.67 20.39
C GLU A 13 -4.73 6.76 19.22
N LEU A 14 -3.72 6.29 18.46
CA LEU A 14 -3.95 5.40 17.33
C LEU A 14 -4.18 3.98 17.83
N ALA A 15 -4.96 3.20 17.07
CA ALA A 15 -5.22 1.80 17.41
C ALA A 15 -3.91 0.98 17.45
N LEU A 16 -3.78 0.17 18.48
CA LEU A 16 -2.76 -0.86 18.57
C LEU A 16 -3.41 -2.22 18.27
N TYR A 17 -2.75 -2.99 17.43
CA TYR A 17 -3.20 -4.34 17.03
C TYR A 17 -2.24 -5.38 17.61
N PRO A 18 -2.54 -5.99 18.76
CA PRO A 18 -1.66 -6.98 19.40
C PRO A 18 -1.29 -8.14 18.47
N SER A 19 -2.16 -8.50 17.54
CA SER A 19 -1.93 -9.56 16.54
C SER A 19 -0.86 -9.23 15.50
N LEU A 20 -0.45 -7.96 15.38
CA LEU A 20 0.62 -7.55 14.47
C LEU A 20 2.00 -7.62 15.13
N ARG A 21 2.07 -7.64 16.47
CA ARG A 21 3.35 -7.72 17.19
C ARG A 21 4.07 -9.04 16.86
N GLY A 22 5.30 -8.94 16.36
CA GLY A 22 6.11 -10.09 15.93
C GLY A 22 5.63 -10.76 14.65
N SER A 23 4.53 -10.28 14.02
CA SER A 23 4.12 -10.79 12.72
C SER A 23 5.10 -10.35 11.62
N ARG A 24 5.17 -11.11 10.54
CA ARG A 24 6.04 -10.79 9.40
C ARG A 24 5.22 -10.26 8.25
N VAL A 25 5.65 -9.10 7.73
CA VAL A 25 4.94 -8.35 6.67
C VAL A 25 5.89 -8.10 5.51
N PHE A 26 5.49 -8.43 4.30
CA PHE A 26 6.23 -8.10 3.08
C PHE A 26 5.51 -6.99 2.31
N ILE A 27 6.24 -5.92 1.92
CA ILE A 27 5.68 -4.75 1.23
C ILE A 27 6.44 -4.50 -0.06
N THR A 28 5.75 -4.38 -1.19
CA THR A 28 6.37 -3.90 -2.43
C THR A 28 6.28 -2.37 -2.52
N GLY A 29 7.39 -1.69 -2.84
CA GLY A 29 7.42 -0.23 -2.93
C GLY A 29 7.37 0.45 -1.57
N GLY A 30 8.20 -0.01 -0.62
CA GLY A 30 8.21 0.48 0.76
C GLY A 30 9.07 1.71 1.03
N GLY A 31 9.84 2.20 0.04
CA GLY A 31 10.88 3.22 0.27
C GLY A 31 10.39 4.66 0.32
N SER A 32 9.18 4.97 -0.16
CA SER A 32 8.66 6.34 -0.20
C SER A 32 7.13 6.41 -0.11
N GLY A 33 6.61 7.61 0.13
CA GLY A 33 5.17 7.91 0.08
C GLY A 33 4.31 7.00 0.96
N ILE A 34 3.25 6.41 0.37
CA ILE A 34 2.33 5.51 1.07
C ILE A 34 3.07 4.26 1.58
N GLY A 35 4.00 3.72 0.76
CA GLY A 35 4.80 2.55 1.13
C GLY A 35 5.64 2.78 2.37
N ALA A 36 6.35 3.89 2.43
CA ALA A 36 7.17 4.24 3.61
C ALA A 36 6.32 4.43 4.87
N ALA A 37 5.15 5.07 4.74
CA ALA A 37 4.22 5.21 5.86
C ALA A 37 3.72 3.85 6.36
N MET A 38 3.49 2.88 5.47
CA MET A 38 3.11 1.52 5.87
C MET A 38 4.26 0.78 6.54
N VAL A 39 5.49 0.85 5.99
CA VAL A 39 6.68 0.25 6.62
C VAL A 39 6.85 0.77 8.05
N GLN A 40 6.78 2.09 8.24
CA GLN A 40 6.86 2.71 9.55
C GLN A 40 5.72 2.24 10.47
N ALA A 41 4.47 2.32 10.01
CA ALA A 41 3.31 1.97 10.81
C ALA A 41 3.34 0.51 11.28
N PHE A 42 3.73 -0.44 10.42
CA PHE A 42 3.90 -1.84 10.84
C PHE A 42 5.04 -2.02 11.84
N ALA A 43 6.17 -1.34 11.66
CA ALA A 43 7.28 -1.40 12.62
C ALA A 43 6.88 -0.81 13.99
N GLU A 44 6.09 0.26 14.03
CA GLU A 44 5.52 0.85 15.25
C GLU A 44 4.56 -0.13 15.97
N GLN A 45 3.86 -1.01 15.24
CA GLN A 45 3.08 -2.11 15.81
C GLN A 45 3.95 -3.28 16.33
N GLY A 46 5.27 -3.20 16.19
CA GLY A 46 6.21 -4.25 16.57
C GLY A 46 6.27 -5.41 15.57
N ALA A 47 5.82 -5.22 14.33
CA ALA A 47 5.95 -6.22 13.27
C ALA A 47 7.37 -6.23 12.68
N GLN A 48 7.80 -7.40 12.19
CA GLN A 48 9.02 -7.56 11.40
C GLN A 48 8.69 -7.28 9.93
N VAL A 49 9.13 -6.14 9.41
CA VAL A 49 8.84 -5.71 8.04
C VAL A 49 9.99 -6.09 7.11
N ALA A 50 9.65 -6.68 5.95
CA ALA A 50 10.53 -6.75 4.78
C ALA A 50 9.92 -5.94 3.65
N PHE A 51 10.74 -5.22 2.89
CA PHE A 51 10.25 -4.51 1.73
C PHE A 51 11.27 -4.43 0.60
N VAL A 52 10.76 -4.25 -0.61
CA VAL A 52 11.54 -3.97 -1.81
C VAL A 52 11.18 -2.59 -2.36
N ASP A 53 12.15 -1.90 -2.89
CA ASP A 53 11.99 -0.63 -3.61
C ASP A 53 13.17 -0.40 -4.54
N PHE A 54 13.00 0.44 -5.57
CA PHE A 54 14.09 0.88 -6.44
C PHE A 54 14.77 2.18 -5.94
N ALA A 55 14.18 2.88 -4.97
CA ALA A 55 14.69 4.12 -4.39
C ALA A 55 15.63 3.82 -3.22
N GLN A 56 16.88 3.48 -3.51
CA GLN A 56 17.85 2.99 -2.53
C GLN A 56 18.07 3.96 -1.37
N ALA A 57 18.45 5.20 -1.64
CA ALA A 57 18.81 6.18 -0.60
C ALA A 57 17.66 6.47 0.37
N GLN A 58 16.43 6.62 -0.15
CA GLN A 58 15.24 6.85 0.66
C GLN A 58 14.91 5.62 1.53
N SER A 59 15.05 4.43 0.96
CA SER A 59 14.80 3.17 1.66
C SER A 59 15.79 2.94 2.80
N GLU A 60 17.07 3.17 2.56
CA GLU A 60 18.12 3.06 3.59
C GLU A 60 17.93 4.07 4.72
N ALA A 61 17.57 5.33 4.38
CA ALA A 61 17.28 6.36 5.36
C ALA A 61 16.06 5.99 6.23
N LEU A 62 14.99 5.44 5.61
CA LEU A 62 13.81 4.96 6.32
C LEU A 62 14.16 3.83 7.30
N VAL A 63 14.93 2.83 6.86
CA VAL A 63 15.38 1.72 7.71
C VAL A 63 16.17 2.22 8.92
N GLN A 64 17.09 3.17 8.70
CA GLN A 64 17.90 3.75 9.79
C GLN A 64 17.02 4.55 10.75
N GLY A 65 16.09 5.37 10.24
CA GLY A 65 15.17 6.17 11.07
C GLY A 65 14.30 5.30 11.97
N ILE A 66 13.71 4.24 11.44
CA ILE A 66 12.87 3.29 12.19
C ILE A 66 13.69 2.59 13.28
N ALA A 67 14.90 2.13 12.96
CA ALA A 67 15.77 1.46 13.92
C ALA A 67 16.24 2.44 15.03
N ALA A 68 16.56 3.67 14.67
CA ALA A 68 16.95 4.71 15.63
C ALA A 68 15.81 5.12 16.59
N ALA A 69 14.56 5.02 16.12
CA ALA A 69 13.36 5.21 16.96
C ALA A 69 13.07 4.02 17.89
N GLY A 70 13.87 2.94 17.87
CA GLY A 70 13.72 1.79 18.74
C GLY A 70 12.70 0.74 18.28
N HIS A 71 12.23 0.82 17.04
CA HIS A 71 11.35 -0.18 16.45
C HIS A 71 12.13 -1.30 15.76
N PRO A 72 11.49 -2.46 15.46
CA PRO A 72 12.14 -3.54 14.73
C PRO A 72 12.71 -3.03 13.38
N LYS A 73 14.02 -3.22 13.18
CA LYS A 73 14.70 -2.76 11.97
C LYS A 73 14.14 -3.48 10.75
N PRO A 74 13.58 -2.75 9.75
CA PRO A 74 13.08 -3.38 8.53
C PRO A 74 14.19 -4.00 7.69
N TRP A 75 13.89 -5.15 7.07
CA TRP A 75 14.72 -5.73 6.02
C TRP A 75 14.42 -5.01 4.69
N PHE A 76 15.43 -4.56 3.98
CA PHE A 76 15.30 -3.90 2.70
C PHE A 76 16.15 -4.56 1.63
N ARG A 77 15.59 -4.68 0.42
CA ARG A 77 16.32 -5.09 -0.79
C ARG A 77 16.00 -4.15 -1.93
N LEU A 78 17.07 -3.64 -2.57
CA LEU A 78 16.96 -2.89 -3.84
C LEU A 78 16.40 -3.83 -4.92
N CYS A 79 15.26 -3.46 -5.53
CA CYS A 79 14.61 -4.27 -6.54
C CYS A 79 13.73 -3.41 -7.46
N ASP A 80 13.91 -3.57 -8.75
CA ASP A 80 12.93 -3.12 -9.74
C ASP A 80 11.90 -4.23 -9.96
N VAL A 81 10.69 -4.03 -9.50
CA VAL A 81 9.62 -5.03 -9.57
C VAL A 81 9.16 -5.36 -11.00
N ARG A 82 9.58 -4.59 -12.01
CA ARG A 82 9.36 -4.90 -13.43
C ARG A 82 10.08 -6.17 -13.83
N ASP A 83 11.20 -6.45 -13.21
CA ASP A 83 11.89 -7.74 -13.30
C ASP A 83 11.30 -8.73 -12.29
N VAL A 84 10.48 -9.63 -12.80
CA VAL A 84 9.81 -10.66 -11.99
C VAL A 84 10.82 -11.59 -11.34
N GLY A 85 11.91 -11.94 -12.03
CA GLY A 85 12.96 -12.80 -11.49
C GLY A 85 13.68 -12.13 -10.31
N ALA A 86 13.99 -10.83 -10.42
CA ALA A 86 14.59 -10.06 -9.34
C ALA A 86 13.64 -9.95 -8.14
N LEU A 87 12.32 -9.74 -8.37
CA LEU A 87 11.31 -9.71 -7.32
C LEU A 87 11.22 -11.06 -6.58
N GLN A 88 11.14 -12.15 -7.34
CA GLN A 88 11.06 -13.50 -6.76
C GLN A 88 12.32 -13.85 -5.96
N ALA A 89 13.51 -13.52 -6.47
CA ALA A 89 14.77 -13.72 -5.74
C ALA A 89 14.83 -12.87 -4.45
N ALA A 90 14.33 -11.64 -4.46
CA ALA A 90 14.26 -10.80 -3.27
C ALA A 90 13.30 -11.38 -2.22
N ILE A 91 12.14 -11.89 -2.65
CA ILE A 91 11.18 -12.56 -1.75
C ILE A 91 11.79 -13.85 -1.18
N GLU A 92 12.44 -14.67 -2.00
CA GLU A 92 13.09 -15.90 -1.54
C GLU A 92 14.18 -15.61 -0.48
N GLN A 93 15.00 -14.60 -0.71
CA GLN A 93 15.99 -14.17 0.27
C GLN A 93 15.34 -13.71 1.59
N ALA A 94 14.27 -12.91 1.52
CA ALA A 94 13.55 -12.49 2.71
C ALA A 94 12.94 -13.67 3.47
N LEU A 95 12.41 -14.68 2.76
CA LEU A 95 11.91 -15.92 3.35
C LEU A 95 13.01 -16.74 4.05
N LEU A 96 14.21 -16.80 3.45
CA LEU A 96 15.35 -17.49 4.05
C LEU A 96 15.86 -16.80 5.33
N GLU A 97 15.89 -15.47 5.34
CA GLU A 97 16.41 -14.70 6.47
C GLU A 97 15.40 -14.49 7.59
N LEU A 98 14.12 -14.32 7.26
CA LEU A 98 13.09 -13.94 8.22
C LEU A 98 12.03 -15.03 8.45
N GLY A 99 11.91 -16.00 7.55
CA GLY A 99 10.86 -17.01 7.55
C GLY A 99 9.57 -16.56 6.87
N ASP A 100 8.50 -17.35 7.00
CA ASP A 100 7.22 -17.13 6.30
C ASP A 100 6.52 -15.84 6.72
N PHE A 101 5.94 -15.14 5.75
CA PHE A 101 5.21 -13.89 5.94
C PHE A 101 3.71 -14.15 6.10
N ALA A 102 3.11 -13.59 7.14
CA ALA A 102 1.65 -13.63 7.37
C ALA A 102 0.90 -12.56 6.57
N THR A 103 1.59 -11.48 6.15
CA THR A 103 0.98 -10.38 5.43
C THR A 103 1.79 -10.00 4.20
N LEU A 104 1.09 -9.77 3.07
CA LEU A 104 1.62 -9.15 1.86
C LEU A 104 0.89 -7.86 1.57
N VAL A 105 1.63 -6.78 1.31
CA VAL A 105 1.08 -5.52 0.80
C VAL A 105 1.65 -5.22 -0.58
N ASN A 106 0.81 -5.33 -1.61
CA ASN A 106 1.13 -4.95 -2.98
C ASN A 106 0.85 -3.46 -3.17
N ASN A 107 1.90 -2.62 -3.11
CA ASN A 107 1.73 -1.18 -3.13
C ASN A 107 2.35 -0.49 -4.35
N VAL A 108 3.35 -1.07 -5.01
CA VAL A 108 4.03 -0.41 -6.14
C VAL A 108 3.04 0.07 -7.18
N ALA A 109 3.19 1.34 -7.58
CA ALA A 109 2.46 1.92 -8.71
C ALA A 109 3.16 3.17 -9.27
N ARG A 110 2.87 3.48 -10.55
CA ARG A 110 3.22 4.73 -11.21
C ARG A 110 2.01 5.27 -11.97
N ASP A 111 1.67 6.51 -11.69
CA ASP A 111 0.49 7.23 -12.19
C ASP A 111 0.88 8.34 -13.18
N ASP A 112 1.93 8.15 -13.97
CA ASP A 112 2.39 9.13 -14.94
C ASP A 112 1.26 9.52 -15.89
N ARG A 113 1.07 10.83 -16.08
CA ARG A 113 0.01 11.38 -16.92
C ARG A 113 0.35 11.18 -18.39
N HIS A 114 -0.64 10.80 -19.20
CA HIS A 114 -0.49 10.57 -20.64
C HIS A 114 -1.85 10.64 -21.33
N THR A 115 -1.85 10.97 -22.64
CA THR A 115 -3.05 10.90 -23.48
C THR A 115 -3.19 9.54 -24.15
N LEU A 116 -4.35 9.27 -24.74
CA LEU A 116 -4.59 8.03 -25.48
C LEU A 116 -3.61 7.89 -26.66
N GLU A 117 -3.37 8.99 -27.38
CA GLU A 117 -2.53 9.02 -28.58
C GLU A 117 -1.03 8.83 -28.29
N ALA A 118 -0.61 9.14 -27.06
CA ALA A 118 0.79 8.97 -26.64
C ALA A 118 1.17 7.53 -26.27
N VAL A 119 0.20 6.61 -26.22
CA VAL A 119 0.45 5.23 -25.82
C VAL A 119 1.04 4.44 -26.97
N THR A 120 2.28 3.98 -26.82
CA THR A 120 2.90 2.95 -27.67
C THR A 120 2.78 1.57 -27.03
N LEU A 121 3.09 0.50 -27.76
CA LEU A 121 3.13 -0.86 -27.22
C LEU A 121 4.15 -0.98 -26.09
N GLU A 122 5.34 -0.40 -26.26
CA GLU A 122 6.42 -0.41 -25.26
C GLU A 122 5.99 0.31 -23.98
N TYR A 123 5.28 1.45 -24.11
CA TYR A 123 4.76 2.18 -22.96
C TYR A 123 3.66 1.38 -22.24
N TRP A 124 2.79 0.71 -23.00
CA TRP A 124 1.79 -0.21 -22.43
C TRP A 124 2.45 -1.32 -21.62
N GLU A 125 3.41 -2.04 -22.21
CA GLU A 125 4.10 -3.16 -21.56
C GLU A 125 4.82 -2.69 -20.28
N GLU A 126 5.49 -1.56 -20.33
CA GLU A 126 6.17 -0.99 -19.17
C GLU A 126 5.18 -0.61 -18.06
N ARG A 127 4.03 0.00 -18.41
CA ARG A 127 3.01 0.39 -17.41
C ARG A 127 2.35 -0.82 -16.74
N MET A 128 2.08 -1.87 -17.49
CA MET A 128 1.54 -3.12 -16.93
C MET A 128 2.61 -3.86 -16.11
N ALA A 129 3.86 -3.82 -16.55
CA ALA A 129 4.98 -4.41 -15.81
C ALA A 129 5.19 -3.79 -14.42
N VAL A 130 4.84 -2.52 -14.24
CA VAL A 130 4.95 -1.83 -12.94
C VAL A 130 3.67 -1.90 -12.11
N ASN A 131 2.50 -1.70 -12.74
CA ASN A 131 1.26 -1.44 -12.02
C ASN A 131 0.39 -2.68 -11.76
N GLN A 132 0.63 -3.79 -12.48
CA GLN A 132 -0.25 -4.96 -12.43
C GLN A 132 0.52 -6.26 -12.16
N ARG A 133 1.51 -6.56 -13.02
CA ARG A 133 2.23 -7.84 -13.02
C ARG A 133 2.89 -8.20 -11.68
N PRO A 134 3.57 -7.28 -10.96
CA PRO A 134 4.29 -7.61 -9.73
C PRO A 134 3.39 -8.15 -8.63
N ALA A 135 2.15 -7.64 -8.50
CA ALA A 135 1.22 -8.08 -7.48
C ALA A 135 0.88 -9.58 -7.60
N PHE A 136 0.67 -10.06 -8.82
CA PHE A 136 0.39 -11.48 -9.06
C PHE A 136 1.57 -12.37 -8.64
N PHE A 137 2.79 -12.03 -9.05
CA PHE A 137 3.97 -12.84 -8.76
C PHE A 137 4.42 -12.77 -7.30
N ALA A 138 4.22 -11.64 -6.62
CA ALA A 138 4.43 -11.56 -5.17
C ALA A 138 3.44 -12.46 -4.41
N ILE A 139 2.17 -12.48 -4.80
CA ILE A 139 1.16 -13.41 -4.25
C ILE A 139 1.61 -14.86 -4.46
N GLN A 140 2.00 -15.21 -5.70
CA GLN A 140 2.43 -16.56 -6.04
C GLN A 140 3.62 -17.03 -5.16
N SER A 141 4.58 -16.14 -4.91
CA SER A 141 5.77 -16.45 -4.13
C SER A 141 5.51 -16.60 -2.63
N LEU A 142 4.56 -15.83 -2.05
CA LEU A 142 4.33 -15.78 -0.60
C LEU A 142 3.21 -16.72 -0.12
N VAL A 143 2.25 -17.05 -0.97
CA VAL A 143 1.12 -17.94 -0.61
C VAL A 143 1.53 -19.29 -0.04
N PRO A 144 2.58 -19.99 -0.54
CA PRO A 144 3.02 -21.25 0.08
C PRO A 144 3.37 -21.09 1.56
N GLY A 145 4.05 -20.01 1.94
CA GLY A 145 4.38 -19.67 3.33
C GLY A 145 3.13 -19.37 4.16
N MET A 146 2.21 -18.58 3.65
CA MET A 146 0.93 -18.30 4.33
C MET A 146 0.13 -19.57 4.60
N LYS A 147 0.13 -20.53 3.66
CA LYS A 147 -0.51 -21.83 3.86
C LYS A 147 0.15 -22.62 5.00
N ARG A 148 1.48 -22.60 5.12
CA ARG A 148 2.20 -23.23 6.25
C ARG A 148 1.88 -22.58 7.59
N LEU A 149 1.67 -21.26 7.61
CA LEU A 149 1.24 -20.51 8.78
C LEU A 149 -0.24 -20.76 9.16
N GLY A 150 -1.02 -21.42 8.29
CA GLY A 150 -2.44 -21.68 8.51
C GLY A 150 -3.36 -20.51 8.19
N GLY A 151 -2.86 -19.48 7.50
CA GLY A 151 -3.62 -18.31 7.07
C GLY A 151 -2.74 -17.10 6.75
N GLY A 152 -3.37 -16.00 6.36
CA GLY A 152 -2.65 -14.77 6.04
C GLY A 152 -3.55 -13.64 5.56
N ALA A 153 -2.95 -12.49 5.27
CA ALA A 153 -3.63 -11.33 4.73
C ALA A 153 -2.87 -10.77 3.52
N ILE A 154 -3.57 -10.58 2.41
CA ILE A 154 -3.05 -9.92 1.21
C ILE A 154 -3.83 -8.63 1.01
N ILE A 155 -3.13 -7.50 0.98
CA ILE A 155 -3.69 -6.19 0.76
C ILE A 155 -3.13 -5.62 -0.54
N ASN A 156 -4.00 -5.38 -1.51
CA ASN A 156 -3.63 -4.80 -2.79
C ASN A 156 -4.00 -3.31 -2.81
N LEU A 157 -3.05 -2.42 -3.10
CA LEU A 157 -3.34 -1.00 -3.25
C LEU A 157 -4.00 -0.74 -4.62
N GLY A 158 -5.29 -0.43 -4.56
CA GLY A 158 -6.09 0.07 -5.68
C GLY A 158 -5.88 1.56 -5.93
N SER A 159 -6.93 2.22 -6.39
CA SER A 159 -7.03 3.68 -6.51
C SER A 159 -8.47 4.06 -6.80
N THR A 160 -8.98 5.17 -6.28
CA THR A 160 -10.25 5.73 -6.72
C THR A 160 -10.14 6.48 -8.06
N GLY A 161 -8.91 6.74 -8.54
CA GLY A 161 -8.68 7.50 -9.77
C GLY A 161 -9.35 6.92 -11.04
N TRP A 162 -9.52 5.60 -11.13
CA TRP A 162 -10.24 4.98 -12.25
C TRP A 162 -11.76 5.16 -12.17
N GLN A 163 -12.30 5.41 -10.97
CA GLN A 163 -13.74 5.63 -10.76
C GLN A 163 -14.16 7.06 -11.11
N GLY A 164 -13.24 8.03 -11.01
CA GLY A 164 -13.47 9.46 -11.23
C GLY A 164 -13.53 9.90 -12.70
N LYS A 165 -13.55 8.99 -13.67
CA LYS A 165 -13.62 9.30 -15.12
C LYS A 165 -12.48 10.23 -15.59
N ASN A 166 -11.30 10.12 -14.98
CA ASN A 166 -10.14 10.95 -15.31
C ASN A 166 -9.42 10.40 -16.55
N GLY A 167 -9.41 11.17 -17.64
CA GLY A 167 -8.78 10.80 -18.92
C GLY A 167 -7.26 10.99 -18.97
N ASN A 168 -6.62 11.54 -17.93
CA ASN A 168 -5.21 11.90 -17.95
C ASN A 168 -4.24 10.74 -17.72
N PHE A 169 -4.73 9.52 -17.45
CA PHE A 169 -3.92 8.32 -17.21
C PHE A 169 -4.65 7.02 -17.53
N PRO A 170 -5.09 6.79 -18.79
CA PRO A 170 -5.91 5.65 -19.16
C PRO A 170 -5.29 4.29 -18.80
N LEU A 171 -3.97 4.09 -18.96
CA LEU A 171 -3.31 2.83 -18.62
C LEU A 171 -3.25 2.59 -17.09
N TYR A 172 -3.08 3.65 -16.30
CA TYR A 172 -3.17 3.55 -14.85
C TYR A 172 -4.57 3.15 -14.40
N SER A 173 -5.60 3.73 -15.03
CA SER A 173 -7.00 3.36 -14.78
C SER A 173 -7.27 1.90 -15.09
N ILE A 174 -6.79 1.38 -16.23
CA ILE A 174 -6.88 -0.05 -16.59
C ILE A 174 -6.19 -0.91 -15.53
N ALA A 175 -4.95 -0.61 -15.18
CA ALA A 175 -4.20 -1.38 -14.20
C ALA A 175 -4.86 -1.37 -12.81
N LYS A 176 -5.34 -0.21 -12.34
CA LYS A 176 -5.93 -0.09 -11.01
C LYS A 176 -7.36 -0.66 -10.92
N SER A 177 -8.14 -0.62 -12.00
CA SER A 177 -9.42 -1.33 -12.03
C SER A 177 -9.24 -2.84 -11.98
N SER A 178 -8.19 -3.39 -12.60
CA SER A 178 -7.89 -4.83 -12.58
C SER A 178 -7.53 -5.37 -11.18
N VAL A 179 -7.11 -4.50 -10.25
CA VAL A 179 -6.78 -4.89 -8.86
C VAL A 179 -8.00 -5.50 -8.15
N ASN A 180 -9.20 -5.01 -8.43
CA ASN A 180 -10.43 -5.56 -7.86
C ASN A 180 -10.73 -6.97 -8.41
N GLY A 181 -10.45 -7.21 -9.70
CA GLY A 181 -10.54 -8.54 -10.30
C GLY A 181 -9.53 -9.52 -9.69
N LEU A 182 -8.27 -9.10 -9.55
CA LEU A 182 -7.23 -9.87 -8.87
C LEU A 182 -7.65 -10.21 -7.43
N THR A 183 -8.11 -9.22 -6.67
CA THR A 183 -8.52 -9.39 -5.27
C THR A 183 -9.64 -10.41 -5.12
N ARG A 184 -10.69 -10.32 -5.92
CA ARG A 184 -11.84 -11.24 -5.86
C ARG A 184 -11.48 -12.64 -6.30
N GLY A 185 -10.72 -12.77 -7.39
CA GLY A 185 -10.25 -14.08 -7.88
C GLY A 185 -9.36 -14.78 -6.87
N MET A 186 -8.40 -14.07 -6.29
CA MET A 186 -7.51 -14.63 -5.28
C MET A 186 -8.25 -14.94 -3.97
N ALA A 187 -9.19 -14.10 -3.53
CA ALA A 187 -9.99 -14.37 -2.32
C ALA A 187 -10.77 -15.68 -2.42
N SER A 188 -11.38 -15.96 -3.58
CA SER A 188 -12.08 -17.22 -3.82
C SER A 188 -11.14 -18.43 -3.77
N SER A 189 -9.98 -18.31 -4.43
CA SER A 189 -8.99 -19.40 -4.52
C SER A 189 -8.28 -19.66 -3.18
N LEU A 190 -8.01 -18.63 -2.38
CA LEU A 190 -7.17 -18.71 -1.19
C LEU A 190 -7.98 -18.80 0.12
N GLY A 191 -9.27 -18.47 0.09
CA GLY A 191 -10.18 -18.52 1.24
C GLY A 191 -10.19 -19.86 1.97
N PRO A 192 -10.22 -21.04 1.29
CA PRO A 192 -10.11 -22.34 1.95
C PRO A 192 -8.85 -22.52 2.82
N HIS A 193 -7.80 -21.73 2.56
CA HIS A 193 -6.57 -21.70 3.33
C HIS A 193 -6.53 -20.60 4.39
N ARG A 194 -7.67 -19.95 4.70
CA ARG A 194 -7.78 -18.80 5.62
C ARG A 194 -6.89 -17.62 5.23
N ILE A 195 -6.59 -17.47 3.95
CA ILE A 195 -5.87 -16.30 3.42
C ILE A 195 -6.90 -15.31 2.91
N ARG A 196 -6.95 -14.13 3.53
CA ARG A 196 -7.85 -13.04 3.18
C ARG A 196 -7.19 -12.16 2.11
N VAL A 197 -7.97 -11.69 1.16
CA VAL A 197 -7.46 -10.79 0.11
C VAL A 197 -8.41 -9.60 -0.03
N ASN A 198 -7.88 -8.39 0.16
CA ASN A 198 -8.65 -7.16 0.08
C ASN A 198 -7.92 -6.09 -0.73
N THR A 199 -8.67 -5.12 -1.22
CA THR A 199 -8.15 -3.91 -1.85
C THR A 199 -8.33 -2.72 -0.90
N VAL A 200 -7.30 -1.90 -0.77
CA VAL A 200 -7.42 -0.53 -0.25
C VAL A 200 -7.27 0.42 -1.42
N SER A 201 -8.27 1.27 -1.64
CA SER A 201 -8.29 2.25 -2.75
C SER A 201 -8.13 3.67 -2.20
N PRO A 202 -6.91 4.23 -2.26
CA PRO A 202 -6.66 5.61 -1.87
C PRO A 202 -7.34 6.60 -2.80
N GLY A 203 -7.76 7.74 -2.23
CA GLY A 203 -8.03 8.97 -2.96
C GLY A 203 -6.74 9.71 -3.34
N TRP A 204 -6.78 11.04 -3.39
CA TRP A 204 -5.60 11.84 -3.69
C TRP A 204 -4.76 12.08 -2.42
N VAL A 205 -3.75 11.25 -2.22
CA VAL A 205 -2.89 11.24 -1.03
C VAL A 205 -1.72 12.21 -1.22
N MET A 206 -1.47 13.05 -0.23
CA MET A 206 -0.40 14.05 -0.20
C MET A 206 0.98 13.43 0.03
N THR A 207 1.43 12.63 -0.93
CA THR A 207 2.83 12.21 -0.99
C THR A 207 3.70 13.34 -1.55
N GLU A 208 5.00 13.35 -1.24
CA GLU A 208 5.94 14.34 -1.79
C GLU A 208 5.87 14.41 -3.32
N ARG A 209 5.78 13.25 -3.99
CA ARG A 209 5.63 13.16 -5.44
C ARG A 209 4.34 13.84 -5.93
N GLN A 210 3.20 13.59 -5.28
CA GLN A 210 1.92 14.18 -5.69
C GLN A 210 1.92 15.70 -5.49
N ILE A 211 2.45 16.17 -4.37
CA ILE A 211 2.57 17.61 -4.09
C ILE A 211 3.46 18.27 -5.14
N LYS A 212 4.64 17.71 -5.43
CA LYS A 212 5.62 18.29 -6.33
C LYS A 212 5.16 18.32 -7.80
N LEU A 213 4.46 17.27 -8.26
CA LEU A 213 4.15 17.10 -9.69
C LEU A 213 2.74 17.56 -10.08
N TRP A 214 1.77 17.45 -9.17
CA TRP A 214 0.37 17.53 -9.55
C TRP A 214 -0.47 18.50 -8.72
N LEU A 215 -0.06 18.83 -7.48
CA LEU A 215 -0.81 19.74 -6.64
C LEU A 215 -0.53 21.18 -7.06
N ASN A 216 -1.55 21.81 -7.65
CA ASN A 216 -1.58 23.23 -8.03
C ASN A 216 -2.87 23.86 -7.51
N ALA A 217 -3.13 25.13 -7.83
CA ALA A 217 -4.33 25.83 -7.37
C ALA A 217 -5.63 25.15 -7.81
N GLU A 218 -5.69 24.60 -9.03
CA GLU A 218 -6.85 23.86 -9.52
C GLU A 218 -7.05 22.56 -8.73
N GLY A 219 -5.97 21.81 -8.47
CA GLY A 219 -6.01 20.61 -7.64
C GLY A 219 -6.46 20.86 -6.20
N GLU A 220 -6.06 22.01 -5.62
CA GLU A 220 -6.56 22.44 -4.30
C GLU A 220 -8.08 22.66 -4.31
N GLU A 221 -8.60 23.30 -5.34
CA GLU A 221 -10.04 23.52 -5.49
C GLU A 221 -10.80 22.21 -5.80
N ASP A 222 -10.17 21.28 -6.57
CA ASP A 222 -10.74 19.96 -6.80
C ASP A 222 -10.87 19.14 -5.50
N ILE A 223 -9.86 19.19 -4.63
CA ILE A 223 -9.92 18.57 -3.31
C ILE A 223 -11.09 19.13 -2.52
N LYS A 224 -11.19 20.45 -2.38
CA LYS A 224 -12.27 21.11 -1.64
C LYS A 224 -13.67 20.80 -2.18
N ARG A 225 -13.79 20.66 -3.50
CA ARG A 225 -15.08 20.40 -4.16
C ARG A 225 -15.55 18.97 -4.02
N ASN A 226 -14.62 18.01 -4.07
CA ASN A 226 -14.96 16.59 -4.20
C ASN A 226 -14.84 15.81 -2.89
N GLN A 227 -13.97 16.21 -1.96
CA GLN A 227 -13.91 15.56 -0.65
C GLN A 227 -15.05 16.02 0.27
N CYS A 228 -15.62 15.09 1.04
CA CYS A 228 -16.57 15.42 2.11
C CYS A 228 -15.85 15.93 3.37
N LEU A 229 -14.61 15.45 3.63
CA LEU A 229 -13.79 15.93 4.74
C LEU A 229 -12.86 17.04 4.29
N PRO A 230 -12.64 18.09 5.10
CA PRO A 230 -11.84 19.24 4.71
C PRO A 230 -10.33 18.98 4.67
N ASP A 231 -9.87 17.93 5.38
CA ASP A 231 -8.45 17.64 5.51
C ASP A 231 -7.91 16.86 4.32
N LYS A 232 -6.67 17.17 3.91
CA LYS A 232 -6.00 16.45 2.84
C LYS A 232 -5.52 15.08 3.34
N LEU A 233 -5.77 14.04 2.55
CA LEU A 233 -5.34 12.68 2.84
C LEU A 233 -3.82 12.59 2.96
N GLN A 234 -3.36 11.99 4.05
CA GLN A 234 -1.95 11.71 4.29
C GLN A 234 -1.63 10.22 4.05
N PRO A 235 -0.37 9.89 3.75
CA PRO A 235 0.07 8.49 3.64
C PRO A 235 -0.28 7.63 4.87
N SER A 236 -0.25 8.23 6.08
CA SER A 236 -0.62 7.57 7.33
C SER A 236 -2.09 7.14 7.38
N ASP A 237 -3.00 7.84 6.70
CA ASP A 237 -4.42 7.47 6.69
C ASP A 237 -4.65 6.16 5.94
N ILE A 238 -3.88 5.96 4.87
CA ILE A 238 -3.89 4.69 4.12
C ILE A 238 -3.26 3.58 4.95
N ALA A 239 -2.12 3.86 5.61
CA ALA A 239 -1.43 2.89 6.45
C ALA A 239 -2.33 2.35 7.57
N ARG A 240 -3.16 3.20 8.22
CA ARG A 240 -4.11 2.80 9.26
C ARG A 240 -5.13 1.76 8.77
N MET A 241 -5.70 1.94 7.58
CA MET A 241 -6.60 0.96 6.98
C MET A 241 -5.89 -0.35 6.67
N VAL A 242 -4.65 -0.27 6.18
CA VAL A 242 -3.84 -1.46 5.88
C VAL A 242 -3.50 -2.22 7.16
N LEU A 243 -3.15 -1.55 8.27
CA LEU A 243 -2.94 -2.18 9.57
C LEU A 243 -4.19 -2.94 10.04
N PHE A 244 -5.37 -2.30 9.98
CA PHE A 244 -6.64 -2.95 10.34
C PHE A 244 -6.84 -4.22 9.51
N LEU A 245 -6.72 -4.14 8.18
CA LEU A 245 -6.93 -5.28 7.29
C LEU A 245 -5.89 -6.40 7.46
N ALA A 246 -4.69 -6.08 7.92
CA ALA A 246 -3.66 -7.06 8.25
C ALA A 246 -3.91 -7.75 9.60
N SER A 247 -4.60 -7.08 10.53
CA SER A 247 -4.82 -7.54 11.90
C SER A 247 -5.86 -8.66 11.99
N ALA A 248 -5.95 -9.29 13.17
CA ALA A 248 -6.98 -10.27 13.50
C ALA A 248 -8.39 -9.66 13.55
N ASP A 249 -8.52 -8.35 13.79
CA ASP A 249 -9.82 -7.66 13.86
C ASP A 249 -10.56 -7.68 12.51
N ALA A 250 -9.81 -7.85 11.41
CA ALA A 250 -10.38 -8.00 10.06
C ALA A 250 -10.60 -9.48 9.65
N ALA A 251 -10.72 -10.42 10.60
CA ALA A 251 -10.78 -11.86 10.33
C ALA A 251 -11.84 -12.28 9.30
N MET A 252 -12.95 -11.56 9.21
CA MET A 252 -14.04 -11.84 8.27
C MET A 252 -14.10 -10.87 7.08
N CYS A 253 -13.07 -10.00 6.93
CA CYS A 253 -12.96 -9.10 5.79
C CYS A 253 -12.15 -9.75 4.67
N THR A 254 -12.79 -10.13 3.57
CA THR A 254 -12.13 -10.66 2.36
C THR A 254 -12.93 -10.33 1.11
N ALA A 255 -12.29 -10.28 -0.04
CA ALA A 255 -12.87 -9.94 -1.35
C ALA A 255 -13.51 -8.53 -1.43
N GLN A 256 -13.13 -7.62 -0.53
CA GLN A 256 -13.69 -6.27 -0.44
C GLN A 256 -12.73 -5.21 -0.95
N GLU A 257 -13.30 -4.10 -1.39
CA GLU A 257 -12.61 -2.83 -1.63
C GLU A 257 -12.95 -1.85 -0.51
N PHE A 258 -11.92 -1.33 0.15
CA PHE A 258 -12.02 -0.31 1.19
C PHE A 258 -11.46 1.01 0.66
N LYS A 259 -12.33 1.98 0.45
CA LYS A 259 -11.93 3.32 0.00
C LYS A 259 -11.45 4.15 1.19
N VAL A 260 -10.34 4.84 0.99
CA VAL A 260 -9.80 5.85 1.92
C VAL A 260 -9.53 7.09 1.09
N ASP A 261 -10.56 7.89 0.90
CA ASP A 261 -10.58 8.99 -0.07
C ASP A 261 -11.28 10.27 0.45
N ALA A 262 -11.55 10.32 1.74
CA ALA A 262 -12.26 11.41 2.40
C ALA A 262 -13.66 11.70 1.82
N GLY A 263 -14.29 10.67 1.20
CA GLY A 263 -15.62 10.77 0.60
C GLY A 263 -15.62 11.38 -0.81
N TRP A 264 -14.55 11.17 -1.58
CA TRP A 264 -14.45 11.66 -2.96
C TRP A 264 -15.31 10.86 -3.95
N THR A 265 -15.47 9.53 -3.77
CA THR A 265 -16.24 8.64 -4.69
C THR A 265 -17.36 7.88 -4.01
#